data_3ac2abc9a9705d6af80a5639b3b97d8e
#
_entry.id   3ac2abc9a9705d6af80a5639b3b97d8e
#
_cell.length_a   1.000
_cell.length_b   1.000
_cell.length_c   1.000
_cell.angle_alpha   90.00
_cell.angle_beta   90.00
_cell.angle_gamma   90.00
#
_symmetry.space_group_name_H-M   'P 1'
#
loop_
_entity.id
_entity.type
_entity.pdbx_description
1 polymer ?
#
loop_
_entity_poly.entity_id
_entity_poly.type
_entity_poly.pdbx_seq_one_letter_code
_entity_poly.pdbx_strand_id
1 'polypeptide(L)'
;MHNSEDESTRLNLGCASRPLPGYINIDLDTIEEIKARYPNIDIPDNLEIFQYDIFNLPYDDGTVDEVKSDSMLEHLSFLEEKKFFYEMKRVLRSGGELVFSVPDFEAAVKLWLEAKDDWKDFYRNDDEAIAQQHWFGQYSYAMDNRWGYLTASLFGPQNSEGQFHKNCYTENKIRKMLEFLDFDVAELSFFKWKGDRDRMIQVRAVKR
;
A
#
# COMPACT_ATOMS: atom_id res chain seq x y z
N MET A 1 -2.21 -13.53 41.11
CA MET A 1 -3.19 -13.61 40.02
C MET A 1 -2.77 -12.57 39.03
N HIS A 2 -1.96 -12.96 38.02
CA HIS A 2 -1.66 -12.07 36.91
C HIS A 2 -2.88 -12.12 35.99
N ASN A 3 -3.56 -11.01 35.85
CA ASN A 3 -4.43 -10.79 34.72
C ASN A 3 -3.55 -10.79 33.46
N SER A 4 -3.54 -11.89 32.74
CA SER A 4 -3.17 -11.85 31.33
C SER A 4 -4.30 -11.11 30.62
N GLU A 5 -4.19 -9.79 30.49
CA GLU A 5 -4.89 -9.10 29.43
C GLU A 5 -4.40 -9.78 28.16
N ASP A 6 -5.30 -10.37 27.41
CA ASP A 6 -5.07 -11.05 26.14
C ASP A 6 -4.64 -9.94 25.17
N GLU A 7 -3.32 -9.74 25.05
CA GLU A 7 -2.76 -8.63 24.28
C GLU A 7 -2.97 -8.97 22.80
N SER A 8 -3.92 -8.28 22.17
CA SER A 8 -4.29 -8.45 20.77
C SER A 8 -3.07 -8.34 19.86
N THR A 9 -2.77 -9.38 19.09
CA THR A 9 -1.66 -9.39 18.13
C THR A 9 -2.07 -8.70 16.84
N ARG A 10 -1.52 -7.50 16.62
CA ARG A 10 -1.84 -6.67 15.45
C ARG A 10 -0.58 -6.36 14.66
N LEU A 11 -0.63 -6.60 13.35
CA LEU A 11 0.49 -6.40 12.44
C LEU A 11 0.22 -5.23 11.48
N ASN A 12 1.23 -4.40 11.23
CA ASN A 12 1.22 -3.33 10.22
C ASN A 12 2.28 -3.65 9.16
N LEU A 13 1.86 -4.16 8.00
CA LEU A 13 2.74 -4.68 6.95
C LEU A 13 3.02 -3.63 5.87
N GLY A 14 4.29 -3.48 5.50
CA GLY A 14 4.73 -2.44 4.58
C GLY A 14 4.52 -1.06 5.19
N CYS A 15 4.91 -0.90 6.46
CA CYS A 15 4.60 0.28 7.24
C CYS A 15 5.29 1.54 6.70
N ALA A 16 6.44 1.39 6.04
CA ALA A 16 7.25 2.49 5.49
C ALA A 16 7.35 3.67 6.49
N SER A 17 6.92 4.84 6.05
CA SER A 17 6.93 6.06 6.84
C SER A 17 5.76 6.19 7.85
N ARG A 18 4.98 5.13 8.07
CA ARG A 18 3.75 5.15 8.89
C ARG A 18 3.67 4.00 9.88
N PRO A 19 4.68 3.80 10.73
CA PRO A 19 4.58 2.83 11.81
C PRO A 19 3.47 3.24 12.78
N LEU A 20 2.73 2.26 13.28
CA LEU A 20 1.57 2.47 14.14
C LEU A 20 1.87 2.06 15.59
N PRO A 21 1.56 2.91 16.58
CA PRO A 21 1.60 2.51 17.99
C PRO A 21 0.62 1.35 18.26
N GLY A 22 1.05 0.37 19.05
CA GLY A 22 0.25 -0.80 19.40
C GLY A 22 0.13 -1.84 18.29
N TYR A 23 0.91 -1.71 17.21
CA TYR A 23 1.11 -2.71 16.17
C TYR A 23 2.56 -3.19 16.15
N ILE A 24 2.76 -4.41 15.71
CA ILE A 24 4.05 -4.90 15.29
C ILE A 24 4.26 -4.41 13.85
N ASN A 25 5.13 -3.42 13.70
CA ASN A 25 5.40 -2.79 12.41
C ASN A 25 6.42 -3.61 11.63
N ILE A 26 6.12 -3.92 10.39
CA ILE A 26 6.93 -4.79 9.53
C ILE A 26 7.17 -4.09 8.19
N ASP A 27 8.43 -4.02 7.79
CA ASP A 27 8.85 -3.51 6.47
C ASP A 27 10.08 -4.26 5.98
N LEU A 28 10.38 -4.17 4.69
CA LEU A 28 11.64 -4.67 4.13
C LEU A 28 12.81 -3.75 4.48
N ASP A 29 12.53 -2.45 4.55
CA ASP A 29 13.53 -1.44 4.86
C ASP A 29 13.73 -1.31 6.38
N THR A 30 14.95 -1.06 6.78
CA THR A 30 15.30 -0.66 8.16
C THR A 30 14.81 0.76 8.46
N ILE A 31 14.76 1.13 9.74
CA ILE A 31 14.43 2.52 10.15
C ILE A 31 15.35 3.52 9.49
N GLU A 32 16.65 3.21 9.37
CA GLU A 32 17.66 4.06 8.75
C GLU A 32 17.37 4.27 7.26
N GLU A 33 17.02 3.24 6.54
CA GLU A 33 16.66 3.31 5.12
C GLU A 33 15.37 4.09 4.91
N ILE A 34 14.37 3.89 5.77
CA ILE A 34 13.12 4.65 5.76
C ILE A 34 13.38 6.14 6.02
N LYS A 35 14.19 6.48 7.04
CA LYS A 35 14.56 7.87 7.33
C LYS A 35 15.36 8.50 6.19
N ALA A 36 16.24 7.75 5.55
CA ALA A 36 16.99 8.23 4.38
C ALA A 36 16.06 8.53 3.18
N ARG A 37 15.05 7.69 2.94
CA ARG A 37 14.05 7.89 1.87
C ARG A 37 13.06 9.03 2.20
N TYR A 38 12.73 9.20 3.47
CA TYR A 38 11.77 10.19 3.96
C TYR A 38 12.42 11.11 5.02
N PRO A 39 13.34 12.02 4.65
CA PRO A 39 14.15 12.76 5.61
C PRO A 39 13.38 13.68 6.57
N ASN A 40 12.12 13.97 6.25
CA ASN A 40 11.27 14.83 7.08
C ASN A 40 10.27 14.03 7.94
N ILE A 41 10.45 12.69 8.02
CA ILE A 41 9.55 11.89 8.84
C ILE A 41 10.02 11.87 10.29
N ASP A 42 9.05 11.97 11.18
CA ASP A 42 9.25 11.74 12.61
C ASP A 42 8.72 10.35 12.97
N ILE A 43 9.63 9.41 13.19
CA ILE A 43 9.30 8.07 13.73
C ILE A 43 9.66 8.12 15.21
N PRO A 44 8.68 7.94 16.10
CA PRO A 44 8.95 7.91 17.54
C PRO A 44 10.01 6.85 17.91
N ASP A 45 10.95 7.21 18.78
CA ASP A 45 12.08 6.34 19.16
C ASP A 45 11.66 5.03 19.84
N ASN A 46 10.43 4.97 20.36
CA ASN A 46 9.85 3.76 20.99
C ASN A 46 9.15 2.83 20.02
N LEU A 47 9.11 3.13 18.72
CA LEU A 47 8.55 2.24 17.71
C LEU A 47 9.66 1.45 17.01
N GLU A 48 9.48 0.15 16.99
CA GLU A 48 10.37 -0.78 16.29
C GLU A 48 9.76 -1.17 14.94
N ILE A 49 10.61 -1.42 13.95
CA ILE A 49 10.24 -1.95 12.65
C ILE A 49 11.02 -3.26 12.44
N PHE A 50 10.28 -4.34 12.21
CA PHE A 50 10.84 -5.67 12.03
C PHE A 50 10.94 -6.01 10.54
N GLN A 51 12.03 -6.66 10.13
CA GLN A 51 12.26 -7.14 8.76
C GLN A 51 11.83 -8.61 8.64
N TYR A 52 10.51 -8.86 8.73
CA TYR A 52 9.97 -10.20 8.51
C TYR A 52 9.54 -10.40 7.06
N ASP A 53 9.68 -11.62 6.58
CA ASP A 53 9.11 -12.03 5.29
C ASP A 53 7.57 -12.08 5.41
N ILE A 54 6.89 -11.15 4.73
CA ILE A 54 5.42 -11.05 4.73
C ILE A 54 4.73 -12.26 4.06
N PHE A 55 5.48 -13.11 3.38
CA PHE A 55 4.99 -14.35 2.76
C PHE A 55 5.20 -15.58 3.67
N ASN A 56 5.89 -15.41 4.79
CA ASN A 56 6.17 -16.44 5.79
C ASN A 56 6.42 -15.78 7.16
N LEU A 57 5.37 -15.25 7.75
CA LEU A 57 5.43 -14.54 9.02
C LEU A 57 5.73 -15.47 10.18
N PRO A 58 6.49 -15.05 11.21
CA PRO A 58 6.87 -15.88 12.35
C PRO A 58 5.73 -16.02 13.38
N TYR A 59 4.51 -16.29 12.92
CA TYR A 59 3.33 -16.48 13.74
C TYR A 59 2.69 -17.82 13.41
N ASP A 60 2.15 -18.49 14.43
CA ASP A 60 1.40 -19.73 14.25
C ASP A 60 0.07 -19.49 13.53
N ASP A 61 -0.52 -20.55 12.98
CA ASP A 61 -1.79 -20.50 12.30
C ASP A 61 -2.90 -19.99 13.23
N GLY A 62 -3.62 -18.97 12.81
CA GLY A 62 -4.78 -18.46 13.53
C GLY A 62 -4.47 -17.75 14.85
N THR A 63 -3.31 -17.10 14.98
CA THR A 63 -2.90 -16.39 16.20
C THR A 63 -2.91 -14.87 16.10
N VAL A 64 -3.10 -14.32 14.90
CA VAL A 64 -3.12 -12.87 14.66
C VAL A 64 -4.55 -12.36 14.65
N ASP A 65 -4.80 -11.27 15.36
CA ASP A 65 -6.13 -10.64 15.45
C ASP A 65 -6.42 -9.70 14.30
N GLU A 66 -5.42 -8.92 13.89
CA GLU A 66 -5.57 -7.93 12.84
C GLU A 66 -4.28 -7.81 12.03
N VAL A 67 -4.45 -7.71 10.71
CA VAL A 67 -3.39 -7.30 9.79
C VAL A 67 -3.81 -6.04 9.08
N LYS A 68 -2.98 -5.01 9.15
CA LYS A 68 -3.14 -3.77 8.40
C LYS A 68 -2.05 -3.64 7.34
N SER A 69 -2.42 -3.08 6.15
CA SER A 69 -1.47 -2.81 5.06
C SER A 69 -1.99 -1.67 4.18
N ASP A 70 -1.28 -0.56 4.15
CA ASP A 70 -1.70 0.64 3.42
C ASP A 70 -0.75 0.93 2.24
N SER A 71 -1.27 0.88 1.00
CA SER A 71 -0.51 1.18 -0.23
C SER A 71 0.76 0.34 -0.36
N MET A 72 0.63 -0.97 -0.17
CA MET A 72 1.72 -1.93 -0.30
C MET A 72 1.38 -3.02 -1.33
N LEU A 73 0.13 -3.44 -1.41
CA LEU A 73 -0.28 -4.58 -2.22
C LEU A 73 -0.08 -4.35 -3.72
N GLU A 74 -0.18 -3.10 -4.18
CA GLU A 74 0.10 -2.72 -5.58
C GLU A 74 1.56 -2.97 -6.00
N HIS A 75 2.46 -3.06 -5.03
CA HIS A 75 3.87 -3.35 -5.26
C HIS A 75 4.18 -4.85 -5.37
N LEU A 76 3.22 -5.71 -5.05
CA LEU A 76 3.34 -7.16 -5.18
C LEU A 76 3.04 -7.61 -6.62
N SER A 77 3.86 -8.49 -7.17
CA SER A 77 3.55 -9.19 -8.41
C SER A 77 2.34 -10.13 -8.21
N PHE A 78 1.75 -10.62 -9.30
CA PHE A 78 0.61 -11.56 -9.23
C PHE A 78 0.92 -12.83 -8.44
N LEU A 79 2.17 -13.30 -8.48
CA LEU A 79 2.58 -14.47 -7.70
C LEU A 79 2.76 -14.13 -6.22
N GLU A 80 3.34 -12.98 -5.92
CA GLU A 80 3.52 -12.49 -4.55
C GLU A 80 2.16 -12.15 -3.91
N GLU A 81 1.23 -11.54 -4.66
CA GLU A 81 -0.15 -11.32 -4.21
C GLU A 81 -0.79 -12.62 -3.71
N LYS A 82 -0.69 -13.68 -4.51
CA LYS A 82 -1.22 -14.98 -4.12
C LYS A 82 -0.60 -15.48 -2.82
N LYS A 83 0.74 -15.44 -2.69
CA LYS A 83 1.44 -15.86 -1.46
C LYS A 83 0.99 -15.05 -0.27
N PHE A 84 0.93 -13.73 -0.42
CA PHE A 84 0.49 -12.80 0.63
C PHE A 84 -0.89 -13.16 1.16
N PHE A 85 -1.89 -13.28 0.31
CA PHE A 85 -3.25 -13.55 0.77
C PHE A 85 -3.42 -14.94 1.39
N TYR A 86 -2.67 -15.95 0.94
CA TYR A 86 -2.65 -17.25 1.62
C TYR A 86 -1.99 -17.17 2.99
N GLU A 87 -0.95 -16.36 3.14
CA GLU A 87 -0.31 -16.12 4.43
C GLU A 87 -1.24 -15.37 5.37
N MET A 88 -1.95 -14.33 4.89
CA MET A 88 -2.98 -13.66 5.70
C MET A 88 -4.06 -14.62 6.17
N LYS A 89 -4.52 -15.50 5.27
CA LYS A 89 -5.47 -16.55 5.63
C LYS A 89 -4.90 -17.50 6.68
N ARG A 90 -3.61 -17.83 6.64
CA ARG A 90 -2.96 -18.70 7.61
C ARG A 90 -2.87 -18.05 8.99
N VAL A 91 -2.28 -16.86 9.08
CA VAL A 91 -1.95 -16.26 10.38
C VAL A 91 -3.16 -15.67 11.10
N LEU A 92 -4.13 -15.09 10.39
CA LEU A 92 -5.32 -14.53 11.02
C LEU A 92 -6.16 -15.63 11.67
N ARG A 93 -6.64 -15.38 12.90
CA ARG A 93 -7.64 -16.26 13.54
C ARG A 93 -9.00 -16.17 12.84
N SER A 94 -9.88 -17.10 13.08
CA SER A 94 -11.31 -16.94 12.69
C SER A 94 -11.88 -15.70 13.38
N GLY A 95 -12.56 -14.85 12.63
CA GLY A 95 -13.01 -13.53 13.07
C GLY A 95 -11.91 -12.47 13.14
N GLY A 96 -10.66 -12.79 12.77
CA GLY A 96 -9.58 -11.83 12.64
C GLY A 96 -9.76 -10.92 11.41
N GLU A 97 -9.19 -9.72 11.47
CA GLU A 97 -9.43 -8.68 10.47
C GLU A 97 -8.24 -8.46 9.55
N LEU A 98 -8.50 -8.34 8.25
CA LEU A 98 -7.58 -7.86 7.25
C LEU A 98 -8.05 -6.48 6.77
N VAL A 99 -7.24 -5.46 7.08
CA VAL A 99 -7.53 -4.05 6.73
C VAL A 99 -6.47 -3.57 5.76
N PHE A 100 -6.86 -3.11 4.58
CA PHE A 100 -5.88 -2.60 3.62
C PHE A 100 -6.45 -1.48 2.75
N SER A 101 -5.55 -0.68 2.22
CA SER A 101 -5.87 0.30 1.18
C SER A 101 -4.98 0.13 -0.05
N VAL A 102 -5.56 0.35 -1.21
CA VAL A 102 -4.89 0.23 -2.51
C VAL A 102 -5.39 1.32 -3.47
N PRO A 103 -4.59 1.70 -4.48
CA PRO A 103 -5.08 2.57 -5.54
C PRO A 103 -6.28 1.96 -6.27
N ASP A 104 -7.30 2.79 -6.52
CA ASP A 104 -8.42 2.44 -7.39
C ASP A 104 -7.97 2.53 -8.85
N PHE A 105 -7.57 1.38 -9.39
CA PHE A 105 -7.06 1.30 -10.74
C PHE A 105 -8.09 1.72 -11.79
N GLU A 106 -9.37 1.40 -11.59
CA GLU A 106 -10.43 1.78 -12.52
C GLU A 106 -10.61 3.31 -12.57
N ALA A 107 -10.61 3.95 -11.41
CA ALA A 107 -10.67 5.41 -11.34
C ALA A 107 -9.40 6.06 -11.92
N ALA A 108 -8.22 5.50 -11.66
CA ALA A 108 -6.96 6.01 -12.21
C ALA A 108 -6.93 5.92 -13.74
N VAL A 109 -7.38 4.81 -14.33
CA VAL A 109 -7.47 4.64 -15.79
C VAL A 109 -8.47 5.61 -16.40
N LYS A 110 -9.65 5.82 -15.78
CA LYS A 110 -10.64 6.81 -16.23
C LYS A 110 -10.03 8.23 -16.26
N LEU A 111 -9.37 8.62 -15.17
CA LEU A 111 -8.69 9.91 -15.09
C LEU A 111 -7.62 10.07 -16.16
N TRP A 112 -6.83 9.01 -16.41
CA TRP A 112 -5.80 9.00 -17.43
C TRP A 112 -6.38 9.17 -18.84
N LEU A 113 -7.50 8.48 -19.15
CA LEU A 113 -8.17 8.58 -20.46
C LEU A 113 -8.79 9.96 -20.70
N GLU A 114 -9.30 10.62 -19.67
CA GLU A 114 -9.94 11.93 -19.73
C GLU A 114 -8.92 13.08 -19.68
N ALA A 115 -7.69 12.81 -19.23
CA ALA A 115 -6.67 13.83 -19.08
C ALA A 115 -6.15 14.38 -20.41
N LYS A 116 -5.54 15.55 -20.35
CA LYS A 116 -4.85 16.15 -21.50
C LYS A 116 -3.77 15.22 -22.02
N ASP A 117 -3.65 15.16 -23.33
CA ASP A 117 -2.57 14.48 -24.06
C ASP A 117 -1.63 15.54 -24.63
N ASP A 118 -0.90 16.21 -23.76
CA ASP A 118 -0.04 17.33 -24.09
C ASP A 118 1.44 16.96 -23.83
N TRP A 119 2.21 17.01 -24.86
CA TRP A 119 3.64 16.63 -24.86
C TRP A 119 4.59 17.79 -24.56
N LYS A 120 4.10 19.03 -24.41
CA LYS A 120 4.98 20.18 -24.23
C LYS A 120 5.85 20.06 -22.97
N ASP A 121 5.31 19.47 -21.91
CA ASP A 121 6.02 19.27 -20.65
C ASP A 121 7.04 18.13 -20.72
N PHE A 122 6.88 17.22 -21.67
CA PHE A 122 7.81 16.10 -21.88
C PHE A 122 9.23 16.55 -22.21
N TYR A 123 9.35 17.67 -22.94
CA TYR A 123 10.64 18.20 -23.39
C TYR A 123 11.18 19.32 -22.49
N ARG A 124 10.55 19.58 -21.36
CA ARG A 124 11.06 20.58 -20.42
C ARG A 124 12.44 20.18 -19.90
N ASN A 125 13.33 21.16 -19.84
CA ASN A 125 14.69 21.00 -19.34
C ASN A 125 15.08 22.20 -18.46
N ASP A 126 14.11 22.76 -17.75
CA ASP A 126 14.33 23.78 -16.74
C ASP A 126 14.69 23.16 -15.38
N ASP A 127 15.17 23.98 -14.47
CA ASP A 127 15.67 23.54 -13.15
C ASP A 127 14.60 22.81 -12.36
N GLU A 128 13.33 23.21 -12.44
CA GLU A 128 12.22 22.53 -11.76
C GLU A 128 12.01 21.14 -12.35
N ALA A 129 11.97 21.00 -13.65
CA ALA A 129 11.78 19.73 -14.33
C ALA A 129 12.93 18.77 -14.06
N ILE A 130 14.17 19.26 -14.04
CA ILE A 130 15.35 18.47 -13.70
C ILE A 130 15.30 18.02 -12.25
N ALA A 131 14.98 18.91 -11.31
CA ALA A 131 14.89 18.60 -9.90
C ALA A 131 13.81 17.56 -9.59
N GLN A 132 12.72 17.55 -10.37
CA GLN A 132 11.61 16.59 -10.22
C GLN A 132 11.78 15.36 -11.12
N GLN A 133 12.90 15.22 -11.83
CA GLN A 133 13.14 14.11 -12.77
C GLN A 133 11.96 13.89 -13.73
N HIS A 134 11.55 14.93 -14.41
CA HIS A 134 10.27 15.12 -15.09
C HIS A 134 9.86 14.08 -16.16
N TRP A 135 10.71 13.16 -16.51
CA TRP A 135 10.36 12.09 -17.43
C TRP A 135 9.19 11.29 -16.87
N PHE A 136 8.09 11.26 -17.55
CA PHE A 136 6.86 10.55 -17.22
C PHE A 136 6.60 10.30 -15.72
N GLY A 137 5.40 10.51 -15.28
CA GLY A 137 4.96 10.00 -14.01
C GLY A 137 5.55 10.62 -12.75
N GLN A 138 6.21 11.76 -12.82
CA GLN A 138 6.71 12.39 -11.61
C GLN A 138 5.61 12.96 -10.74
N TYR A 139 5.74 12.76 -9.43
CA TYR A 139 4.67 12.97 -8.46
C TYR A 139 4.05 14.36 -8.43
N SER A 140 4.80 15.38 -8.67
CA SER A 140 4.33 16.77 -8.56
C SER A 140 4.22 17.45 -9.91
N TYR A 141 4.42 16.72 -10.97
CA TYR A 141 4.60 17.27 -12.28
C TYR A 141 3.40 16.97 -13.18
N ALA A 142 2.92 18.01 -13.92
CA ALA A 142 1.84 17.86 -14.89
C ALA A 142 0.63 17.06 -14.36
N MET A 143 0.03 17.53 -13.27
CA MET A 143 -1.02 16.82 -12.52
C MET A 143 -2.29 16.53 -13.33
N ASP A 144 -2.57 17.30 -14.39
CA ASP A 144 -3.73 17.18 -15.25
C ASP A 144 -3.40 16.60 -16.64
N ASN A 145 -2.17 16.13 -16.83
CA ASN A 145 -1.69 15.57 -18.08
C ASN A 145 -1.50 14.05 -17.92
N ARG A 146 -1.92 13.29 -18.92
CA ARG A 146 -1.77 11.82 -18.89
C ARG A 146 -0.32 11.37 -18.81
N TRP A 147 0.63 12.14 -19.34
CA TRP A 147 2.07 11.84 -19.34
C TRP A 147 2.84 12.39 -18.12
N GLY A 148 2.11 12.91 -17.15
CA GLY A 148 2.66 13.36 -15.88
C GLY A 148 2.28 12.42 -14.73
N TYR A 149 1.77 13.03 -13.65
CA TYR A 149 1.39 12.34 -12.42
C TYR A 149 0.47 11.12 -12.62
N LEU A 150 -0.48 11.19 -13.55
CA LEU A 150 -1.43 10.10 -13.79
C LEU A 150 -0.75 8.83 -14.31
N THR A 151 0.35 8.94 -15.04
CA THR A 151 1.16 7.77 -15.42
C THR A 151 1.84 7.16 -14.19
N ALA A 152 2.35 7.97 -13.27
CA ALA A 152 2.94 7.48 -12.02
C ALA A 152 1.90 6.82 -11.13
N SER A 153 0.65 7.30 -11.11
CA SER A 153 -0.42 6.66 -10.33
C SER A 153 -0.76 5.26 -10.84
N LEU A 154 -0.55 4.98 -12.14
CA LEU A 154 -0.76 3.66 -12.72
C LEU A 154 0.44 2.71 -12.50
N PHE A 155 1.66 3.21 -12.66
CA PHE A 155 2.88 2.38 -12.72
C PHE A 155 3.79 2.54 -11.51
N GLY A 156 3.44 3.39 -10.56
CA GLY A 156 4.29 3.79 -9.45
C GLY A 156 5.31 4.87 -9.84
N PRO A 157 5.94 5.53 -8.87
CA PRO A 157 6.90 6.61 -9.14
C PRO A 157 8.23 6.11 -9.68
N GLN A 158 8.56 4.84 -9.55
CA GLN A 158 9.71 4.14 -10.10
C GLN A 158 11.08 4.77 -9.75
N ASN A 159 11.15 5.51 -8.66
CA ASN A 159 12.37 6.16 -8.19
C ASN A 159 13.23 5.26 -7.28
N SER A 160 12.74 4.08 -6.95
CA SER A 160 13.47 2.98 -6.30
C SER A 160 12.81 1.64 -6.64
N GLU A 161 13.51 0.53 -6.42
CA GLU A 161 13.05 -0.81 -6.81
C GLU A 161 11.69 -1.18 -6.19
N GLY A 162 11.45 -0.81 -4.94
CA GLY A 162 10.19 -1.08 -4.24
C GLY A 162 9.01 -0.19 -4.64
N GLN A 163 9.17 0.75 -5.59
CA GLN A 163 8.16 1.76 -5.91
C GLN A 163 7.38 1.49 -7.20
N PHE A 164 7.61 0.34 -7.84
CA PHE A 164 6.85 -0.05 -9.03
C PHE A 164 5.49 -0.62 -8.65
N HIS A 165 4.41 -0.13 -9.27
CA HIS A 165 3.13 -0.82 -9.21
C HIS A 165 3.17 -2.01 -10.17
N LYS A 166 3.19 -3.22 -9.61
CA LYS A 166 3.23 -4.49 -10.35
C LYS A 166 1.84 -5.11 -10.48
N ASN A 167 0.86 -4.55 -9.77
CA ASN A 167 -0.48 -5.07 -9.68
C ASN A 167 -1.53 -3.93 -9.69
N CYS A 168 -2.78 -4.30 -9.92
CA CYS A 168 -3.88 -3.37 -9.95
C CYS A 168 -5.10 -3.93 -9.22
N TYR A 169 -5.86 -3.04 -8.59
CA TYR A 169 -7.04 -3.41 -7.81
C TYR A 169 -8.27 -2.64 -8.26
N THR A 170 -9.38 -3.37 -8.36
CA THR A 170 -10.72 -2.82 -8.54
C THR A 170 -11.62 -3.41 -7.45
N GLU A 171 -12.74 -2.77 -7.15
CA GLU A 171 -13.71 -3.32 -6.21
C GLU A 171 -14.09 -4.77 -6.54
N ASN A 172 -14.37 -5.06 -7.81
CA ASN A 172 -14.79 -6.40 -8.22
C ASN A 172 -13.69 -7.45 -7.99
N LYS A 173 -12.43 -7.14 -8.36
CA LYS A 173 -11.28 -8.04 -8.09
C LYS A 173 -11.16 -8.33 -6.60
N ILE A 174 -11.19 -7.28 -5.77
CA ILE A 174 -11.07 -7.40 -4.31
C ILE A 174 -12.16 -8.31 -3.74
N ARG A 175 -13.43 -8.05 -4.08
CA ARG A 175 -14.55 -8.86 -3.58
C ARG A 175 -14.43 -10.32 -3.99
N LYS A 176 -14.10 -10.59 -5.25
CA LYS A 176 -13.98 -11.96 -5.75
C LYS A 176 -12.80 -12.72 -5.15
N MET A 177 -11.69 -12.05 -4.97
CA MET A 177 -10.49 -12.62 -4.36
C MET A 177 -10.73 -12.95 -2.88
N LEU A 178 -11.32 -12.04 -2.12
CA LEU A 178 -11.61 -12.25 -0.70
C LEU A 178 -12.68 -13.33 -0.49
N GLU A 179 -13.73 -13.35 -1.32
CA GLU A 179 -14.73 -14.41 -1.32
C GLU A 179 -14.08 -15.80 -1.53
N PHE A 180 -13.19 -15.91 -2.51
CA PHE A 180 -12.46 -17.15 -2.82
C PHE A 180 -11.56 -17.62 -1.65
N LEU A 181 -11.06 -16.69 -0.87
CA LEU A 181 -10.16 -16.95 0.26
C LEU A 181 -10.87 -17.10 1.61
N ASP A 182 -12.20 -17.19 1.61
CA ASP A 182 -13.06 -17.30 2.81
C ASP A 182 -12.97 -16.08 3.74
N PHE A 183 -12.90 -14.88 3.15
CA PHE A 183 -13.08 -13.63 3.87
C PHE A 183 -14.42 -13.00 3.53
N ASP A 184 -15.08 -12.44 4.54
CA ASP A 184 -16.25 -11.59 4.37
C ASP A 184 -15.81 -10.12 4.28
N VAL A 185 -16.22 -9.41 3.23
CA VAL A 185 -15.97 -7.96 3.11
C VAL A 185 -16.95 -7.23 4.03
N ALA A 186 -16.48 -6.85 5.21
CA ALA A 186 -17.28 -6.13 6.19
C ALA A 186 -17.48 -4.66 5.80
N GLU A 187 -16.47 -4.05 5.18
CA GLU A 187 -16.52 -2.68 4.70
C GLU A 187 -15.66 -2.52 3.45
N LEU A 188 -16.14 -1.77 2.47
CA LEU A 188 -15.36 -1.30 1.33
C LEU A 188 -15.81 0.12 1.02
N SER A 189 -14.87 1.05 1.04
CA SER A 189 -15.13 2.46 0.80
C SER A 189 -14.08 3.06 -0.12
N PHE A 190 -14.42 4.20 -0.71
CA PHE A 190 -13.53 4.94 -1.60
C PHE A 190 -13.18 6.28 -0.95
N PHE A 191 -11.92 6.66 -1.05
CA PHE A 191 -11.47 7.93 -0.52
C PHE A 191 -10.42 8.59 -1.43
N LYS A 192 -10.15 9.85 -1.18
CA LYS A 192 -9.13 10.62 -1.88
C LYS A 192 -7.92 10.79 -0.98
N TRP A 193 -6.76 10.39 -1.47
CA TRP A 193 -5.49 10.55 -0.77
C TRP A 193 -4.79 11.83 -1.23
N LYS A 194 -4.08 12.49 -0.32
CA LYS A 194 -3.29 13.71 -0.63
C LYS A 194 -4.08 14.75 -1.44
N GLY A 195 -5.25 15.12 -0.95
CA GLY A 195 -6.18 15.99 -1.66
C GLY A 195 -6.99 15.22 -2.72
N ASP A 196 -7.05 15.73 -3.93
CA ASP A 196 -7.82 15.11 -5.02
C ASP A 196 -6.99 14.22 -5.94
N ARG A 197 -5.72 13.98 -5.62
CA ARG A 197 -4.78 13.35 -6.53
C ARG A 197 -5.03 11.87 -6.72
N ASP A 198 -5.07 11.12 -5.63
CA ASP A 198 -5.19 9.67 -5.68
C ASP A 198 -6.60 9.23 -5.31
N ARG A 199 -7.12 8.29 -6.05
CA ARG A 199 -8.34 7.57 -5.71
C ARG A 199 -7.93 6.24 -5.09
N MET A 200 -8.45 5.96 -3.91
CA MET A 200 -8.08 4.78 -3.13
C MET A 200 -9.32 3.97 -2.78
N ILE A 201 -9.13 2.67 -2.65
CA ILE A 201 -10.11 1.74 -2.09
C ILE A 201 -9.60 1.35 -0.70
N GLN A 202 -10.43 1.53 0.32
CA GLN A 202 -10.21 1.03 1.67
C GLN A 202 -11.08 -0.20 1.89
N VAL A 203 -10.49 -1.24 2.46
CA VAL A 203 -11.16 -2.52 2.71
C VAL A 203 -10.96 -2.95 4.15
N ARG A 204 -12.02 -3.43 4.78
CA ARG A 204 -11.98 -4.23 6.00
C ARG A 204 -12.68 -5.55 5.73
N ALA A 205 -11.94 -6.63 5.85
CA ALA A 205 -12.41 -7.98 5.62
C ALA A 205 -12.20 -8.83 6.88
N VAL A 206 -13.11 -9.76 7.13
CA VAL A 206 -13.09 -10.64 8.31
C VAL A 206 -12.93 -12.07 7.84
N LYS A 207 -11.97 -12.80 8.41
CA LYS A 207 -11.77 -14.23 8.14
C LYS A 207 -12.92 -15.04 8.72
N ARG A 208 -13.53 -15.92 7.91
CA ARG A 208 -14.56 -16.87 8.34
C ARG A 208 -14.05 -17.93 9.30
#